data_c233d7d1a5b76477599611f49484b5ea
#
_entry.id   c233d7d1a5b76477599611f49484b5ea
#
_cell.length_a   1.000
_cell.length_b   1.000
_cell.length_c   1.000
_cell.angle_alpha   90.00
_cell.angle_beta   90.00
_cell.angle_gamma   90.00
#
_symmetry.space_group_name_H-M   'P 1'
#
loop_
_entity.id
_entity.type
_entity.pdbx_description
1 polymer ?
#
loop_
_entity_poly.entity_id
_entity_poly.type
_entity_poly.pdbx_seq_one_letter_code
_entity_poly.pdbx_strand_id
1 'polypeptide(L)'
;MELEAFLALPTAEVARLVREKGPKVVVFPINGTRRWFILEHGHQAGEFSMDDYMTITWNRQIALYQLFFDHGVETLVTPIFGPELLGRGESYARMIKPGLLWVNENQALLDFYRDYNVRVRVYGDTQRYLTDTPYEDALTSFEELAARTADHHRHRLFFGVCAHDAAESVAEIGLRFHQEHGRLPTKEEIITAYYGETVAPVDVFIGFDRPSAFDMPLIATGSEDLYFTISPSPYLDQCLLRLILHDHLFSRPVSEQYGELSAESWQILAEFYTHNRHNVLGLGKRSKDGSFWYPLPQVQLTDALK
;
A
#
# COMPACT_ATOMS: atom_id res chain seq x y z
N MET A 1 10.20 -22.74 -6.00
CA MET A 1 10.68 -22.35 -7.38
C MET A 1 11.85 -21.44 -7.20
N GLU A 2 12.92 -21.65 -7.95
CA GLU A 2 14.10 -20.79 -7.90
C GLU A 2 13.79 -19.38 -8.41
N LEU A 3 14.44 -18.37 -7.84
CA LEU A 3 14.19 -16.96 -8.15
C LEU A 3 14.39 -16.64 -9.63
N GLU A 4 15.50 -17.06 -10.20
CA GLU A 4 15.81 -16.80 -11.62
C GLU A 4 14.74 -17.36 -12.56
N ALA A 5 14.27 -18.58 -12.27
CA ALA A 5 13.20 -19.21 -13.05
C ALA A 5 11.88 -18.41 -12.92
N PHE A 6 11.54 -17.92 -11.72
CA PHE A 6 10.35 -17.11 -11.51
C PHE A 6 10.44 -15.75 -12.22
N LEU A 7 11.59 -15.08 -12.15
CA LEU A 7 11.80 -13.78 -12.81
C LEU A 7 11.68 -13.90 -14.35
N ALA A 8 12.04 -15.05 -14.92
CA ALA A 8 11.94 -15.31 -16.35
C ALA A 8 10.53 -15.71 -16.85
N LEU A 9 9.57 -15.95 -15.94
CA LEU A 9 8.21 -16.33 -16.32
C LEU A 9 7.50 -15.24 -17.13
N PRO A 10 6.63 -15.60 -18.10
CA PRO A 10 5.67 -14.66 -18.66
C PRO A 10 4.77 -14.05 -17.56
N THR A 11 4.39 -12.78 -17.70
CA THR A 11 3.54 -12.09 -16.71
C THR A 11 2.24 -12.84 -16.44
N ALA A 12 1.63 -13.45 -17.46
CA ALA A 12 0.43 -14.25 -17.30
C ALA A 12 0.61 -15.48 -16.38
N GLU A 13 1.78 -16.10 -16.38
CA GLU A 13 2.11 -17.22 -15.49
C GLU A 13 2.35 -16.74 -14.05
N VAL A 14 3.05 -15.63 -13.88
CA VAL A 14 3.17 -15.00 -12.54
C VAL A 14 1.79 -14.67 -11.99
N ALA A 15 0.94 -14.05 -12.81
CA ALA A 15 -0.42 -13.72 -12.41
C ALA A 15 -1.27 -14.95 -12.04
N ARG A 16 -1.09 -16.07 -12.74
CA ARG A 16 -1.75 -17.33 -12.38
C ARG A 16 -1.31 -17.82 -11.00
N LEU A 17 -0.01 -17.84 -10.74
CA LEU A 17 0.54 -18.25 -9.45
C LEU A 17 0.06 -17.36 -8.30
N VAL A 18 0.04 -16.03 -8.50
CA VAL A 18 -0.43 -15.08 -7.52
C VAL A 18 -1.93 -15.28 -7.22
N ARG A 19 -2.77 -15.47 -8.24
CA ARG A 19 -4.20 -15.76 -8.03
C ARG A 19 -4.45 -17.08 -7.30
N GLU A 20 -3.60 -18.07 -7.52
CA GLU A 20 -3.74 -19.38 -6.86
C GLU A 20 -3.27 -19.38 -5.40
N LYS A 21 -2.17 -18.67 -5.11
CA LYS A 21 -1.47 -18.78 -3.81
C LYS A 21 -1.54 -17.50 -2.96
N GLY A 22 -1.80 -16.36 -3.54
CA GLY A 22 -1.67 -15.02 -2.95
C GLY A 22 -0.44 -14.28 -3.49
N PRO A 23 -0.20 -13.03 -3.07
CA PRO A 23 -1.07 -12.27 -2.17
C PRO A 23 -2.38 -11.84 -2.85
N LYS A 24 -3.49 -11.87 -2.11
CA LYS A 24 -4.79 -11.39 -2.60
C LYS A 24 -5.01 -9.92 -2.30
N VAL A 25 -4.57 -9.47 -1.12
CA VAL A 25 -4.67 -8.10 -0.65
C VAL A 25 -3.28 -7.51 -0.44
N VAL A 26 -2.95 -6.52 -1.23
CA VAL A 26 -1.69 -5.78 -1.12
C VAL A 26 -1.98 -4.35 -0.69
N VAL A 27 -1.25 -3.86 0.30
CA VAL A 27 -1.24 -2.44 0.69
C VAL A 27 -0.01 -1.78 0.10
N PHE A 28 -0.22 -0.78 -0.73
CA PHE A 28 0.85 -0.04 -1.39
C PHE A 28 0.61 1.47 -1.33
N PRO A 29 1.03 2.16 -0.26
CA PRO A 29 1.04 3.61 -0.23
C PRO A 29 2.08 4.13 -1.21
N ILE A 30 1.66 5.02 -2.13
CA ILE A 30 2.57 5.60 -3.14
C ILE A 30 3.24 6.82 -2.55
N ASN A 31 4.35 6.60 -1.86
CA ASN A 31 5.10 7.62 -1.15
C ASN A 31 6.32 8.10 -1.94
N GLY A 32 6.77 9.33 -1.62
CA GLY A 32 7.95 9.93 -2.27
C GLY A 32 7.68 10.47 -3.67
N THR A 33 6.44 10.63 -4.11
CA THR A 33 6.05 11.09 -5.45
C THR A 33 6.69 12.43 -5.82
N ARG A 34 6.73 13.40 -4.88
CA ARG A 34 7.38 14.70 -5.14
C ARG A 34 8.89 14.55 -5.32
N ARG A 35 9.57 13.71 -4.51
CA ARG A 35 11.01 13.45 -4.70
C ARG A 35 11.27 12.81 -6.06
N TRP A 36 10.50 11.77 -6.41
CA TRP A 36 10.57 11.10 -7.70
C TRP A 36 10.36 12.10 -8.85
N PHE A 37 9.31 12.92 -8.78
CA PHE A 37 9.02 13.90 -9.82
C PHE A 37 10.15 14.90 -10.03
N ILE A 38 10.74 15.43 -8.94
CA ILE A 38 11.85 16.38 -9.01
C ILE A 38 13.08 15.70 -9.63
N LEU A 39 13.37 14.45 -9.29
CA LEU A 39 14.53 13.72 -9.81
C LEU A 39 14.39 13.41 -11.31
N GLU A 40 13.19 13.06 -11.76
CA GLU A 40 12.98 12.64 -13.16
C GLU A 40 12.58 13.79 -14.09
N HIS A 41 11.86 14.80 -13.60
CA HIS A 41 11.22 15.82 -14.43
C HIS A 41 11.50 17.25 -13.98
N GLY A 42 11.88 17.45 -12.73
CA GLY A 42 12.09 18.79 -12.16
C GLY A 42 13.57 19.10 -12.01
N HIS A 43 14.07 19.98 -12.81
CA HIS A 43 15.47 20.38 -12.72
C HIS A 43 15.73 21.39 -11.60
N GLN A 44 14.70 22.06 -11.09
CA GLN A 44 14.78 22.94 -9.90
C GLN A 44 13.44 22.90 -9.15
N ALA A 45 13.49 22.71 -7.83
CA ALA A 45 12.30 22.71 -7.00
C ALA A 45 11.62 24.10 -7.04
N GLY A 46 10.51 24.23 -7.76
CA GLY A 46 9.74 25.46 -7.89
C GLY A 46 9.44 25.92 -9.32
N GLU A 47 10.05 25.31 -10.34
CA GLU A 47 9.90 25.72 -11.75
C GLU A 47 8.94 24.85 -12.57
N PHE A 48 8.23 23.91 -11.96
CA PHE A 48 7.25 23.07 -12.66
C PHE A 48 5.82 23.55 -12.41
N SER A 49 4.95 23.39 -13.43
CA SER A 49 3.55 23.67 -13.24
C SER A 49 2.91 22.60 -12.33
N MET A 50 1.93 23.01 -11.54
CA MET A 50 1.19 22.07 -10.68
C MET A 50 0.42 21.04 -11.52
N ASP A 51 -0.09 21.47 -12.68
CA ASP A 51 -0.84 20.58 -13.58
C ASP A 51 0.06 19.51 -14.19
N ASP A 52 1.32 19.84 -14.54
CA ASP A 52 2.29 18.85 -15.00
C ASP A 52 2.62 17.85 -13.89
N TYR A 53 2.86 18.34 -12.68
CA TYR A 53 3.10 17.47 -11.52
C TYR A 53 1.94 16.51 -11.29
N MET A 54 0.73 17.01 -11.26
CA MET A 54 -0.47 16.20 -11.06
C MET A 54 -0.63 15.18 -12.19
N THR A 55 -0.56 15.61 -13.44
CA THR A 55 -0.74 14.74 -14.60
C THR A 55 0.31 13.62 -14.64
N ILE A 56 1.59 13.95 -14.47
CA ILE A 56 2.67 12.97 -14.54
C ILE A 56 2.61 11.99 -13.38
N THR A 57 2.35 12.48 -12.17
CA THR A 57 2.28 11.61 -10.99
C THR A 57 1.09 10.67 -11.04
N TRP A 58 -0.09 11.11 -11.45
CA TRP A 58 -1.26 10.25 -11.59
C TRP A 58 -1.10 9.24 -12.71
N ASN A 59 -0.55 9.61 -13.86
CA ASN A 59 -0.24 8.64 -14.92
C ASN A 59 0.73 7.56 -14.43
N ARG A 60 1.72 7.93 -13.60
CA ARG A 60 2.62 6.96 -12.98
C ARG A 60 1.90 6.07 -11.98
N GLN A 61 0.98 6.61 -11.19
CA GLN A 61 0.17 5.81 -10.26
C GLN A 61 -0.71 4.80 -10.99
N ILE A 62 -1.36 5.20 -12.08
CA ILE A 62 -2.14 4.29 -12.94
C ILE A 62 -1.26 3.14 -13.43
N ALA A 63 -0.06 3.44 -13.94
CA ALA A 63 0.87 2.41 -14.40
C ALA A 63 1.30 1.44 -13.27
N LEU A 64 1.40 1.92 -12.03
CA LEU A 64 1.67 1.08 -10.87
C LEU A 64 0.46 0.19 -10.53
N TYR A 65 -0.76 0.70 -10.56
CA TYR A 65 -1.96 -0.11 -10.33
C TYR A 65 -2.10 -1.20 -11.40
N GLN A 66 -1.87 -0.86 -12.66
CA GLN A 66 -1.81 -1.84 -13.76
C GLN A 66 -0.75 -2.91 -13.52
N LEU A 67 0.44 -2.51 -13.06
CA LEU A 67 1.52 -3.44 -12.75
C LEU A 67 1.09 -4.50 -11.72
N PHE A 68 0.43 -4.11 -10.63
CA PHE A 68 -0.08 -5.05 -9.63
C PHE A 68 -1.15 -5.97 -10.21
N PHE A 69 -2.12 -5.43 -10.93
CA PHE A 69 -3.24 -6.19 -11.47
C PHE A 69 -2.82 -7.15 -12.58
N ASP A 70 -1.86 -6.73 -13.43
CA ASP A 70 -1.26 -7.59 -14.45
C ASP A 70 -0.47 -8.76 -13.85
N HIS A 71 0.04 -8.60 -12.62
CA HIS A 71 0.73 -9.66 -11.87
C HIS A 71 -0.21 -10.49 -10.97
N GLY A 72 -1.52 -10.31 -11.10
CA GLY A 72 -2.52 -11.19 -10.47
C GLY A 72 -3.03 -10.75 -9.11
N VAL A 73 -2.62 -9.60 -8.57
CA VAL A 73 -3.18 -9.03 -7.35
C VAL A 73 -4.66 -8.70 -7.59
N GLU A 74 -5.53 -9.14 -6.67
CA GLU A 74 -6.98 -8.93 -6.81
C GLU A 74 -7.43 -7.62 -6.14
N THR A 75 -6.84 -7.30 -4.99
CA THR A 75 -7.21 -6.14 -4.18
C THR A 75 -5.97 -5.32 -3.85
N LEU A 76 -6.01 -4.05 -4.23
CA LEU A 76 -4.99 -3.07 -3.90
C LEU A 76 -5.56 -2.00 -2.96
N VAL A 77 -4.91 -1.81 -1.82
CA VAL A 77 -5.23 -0.76 -0.85
C VAL A 77 -4.13 0.30 -0.95
N THR A 78 -4.50 1.51 -1.30
CA THR A 78 -3.54 2.59 -1.51
C THR A 78 -3.94 3.85 -0.74
N PRO A 79 -3.33 4.11 0.42
CA PRO A 79 -3.46 5.39 1.10
C PRO A 79 -2.94 6.52 0.21
N ILE A 80 -3.78 7.53 -0.02
CA ILE A 80 -3.44 8.66 -0.90
C ILE A 80 -3.40 9.99 -0.16
N PHE A 81 -4.09 10.10 0.99
CA PHE A 81 -4.23 11.35 1.71
C PHE A 81 -4.35 11.15 3.20
N GLY A 82 -3.41 11.73 3.96
CA GLY A 82 -3.44 11.75 5.42
C GLY A 82 -3.88 13.13 5.96
N PRO A 83 -4.46 13.19 7.17
CA PRO A 83 -4.94 14.45 7.77
C PRO A 83 -3.82 15.45 8.04
N GLU A 84 -2.58 14.99 8.18
CA GLU A 84 -1.41 15.86 8.35
C GLU A 84 -1.17 16.78 7.12
N LEU A 85 -1.72 16.43 5.95
CA LEU A 85 -1.63 17.25 4.74
C LEU A 85 -2.49 18.51 4.85
N LEU A 86 -3.59 18.48 5.63
CA LEU A 86 -4.44 19.64 5.87
C LEU A 86 -3.71 20.78 6.58
N GLY A 87 -2.67 20.47 7.37
CA GLY A 87 -1.85 21.44 8.11
C GLY A 87 -0.62 21.97 7.38
N ARG A 88 -0.34 21.56 6.12
CA ARG A 88 0.92 21.88 5.42
C ARG A 88 0.98 23.25 4.72
N GLY A 89 0.02 24.14 4.96
CA GLY A 89 0.02 25.53 4.44
C GLY A 89 -0.58 25.68 3.04
N GLU A 90 -0.65 26.94 2.58
CA GLU A 90 -1.42 27.34 1.38
C GLU A 90 -0.98 26.66 0.06
N SER A 91 0.29 26.40 -0.12
CA SER A 91 0.79 25.72 -1.32
C SER A 91 0.27 24.29 -1.45
N TYR A 92 0.12 23.60 -0.31
CA TYR A 92 -0.49 22.27 -0.25
C TYR A 92 -2.01 22.32 -0.37
N ALA A 93 -2.66 23.31 0.25
CA ALA A 93 -4.11 23.48 0.18
C ALA A 93 -4.63 23.55 -1.26
N ARG A 94 -3.87 24.17 -2.18
CA ARG A 94 -4.22 24.24 -3.61
C ARG A 94 -4.16 22.88 -4.33
N MET A 95 -3.41 21.91 -3.82
CA MET A 95 -3.30 20.57 -4.39
C MET A 95 -4.32 19.58 -3.82
N ILE A 96 -4.77 19.82 -2.59
CA ILE A 96 -5.62 18.88 -1.86
C ILE A 96 -6.94 18.65 -2.62
N LYS A 97 -7.66 19.73 -2.91
CA LYS A 97 -8.98 19.61 -3.55
C LYS A 97 -8.89 18.95 -4.93
N PRO A 98 -8.05 19.42 -5.87
CA PRO A 98 -7.86 18.71 -7.13
C PRO A 98 -7.44 17.25 -6.94
N GLY A 99 -6.51 16.97 -6.01
CA GLY A 99 -6.05 15.62 -5.75
C GLY A 99 -7.15 14.67 -5.28
N LEU A 100 -8.05 15.13 -4.43
CA LEU A 100 -9.19 14.33 -3.96
C LEU A 100 -10.25 14.13 -5.04
N LEU A 101 -10.54 15.16 -5.86
CA LEU A 101 -11.53 15.07 -6.92
C LEU A 101 -11.05 14.26 -8.13
N TRP A 102 -9.76 14.27 -8.41
CA TRP A 102 -9.19 13.55 -9.56
C TRP A 102 -9.48 12.06 -9.58
N VAL A 103 -9.67 11.42 -8.44
CA VAL A 103 -10.02 10.00 -8.40
C VAL A 103 -11.32 9.67 -9.15
N ASN A 104 -12.23 10.65 -9.28
CA ASN A 104 -13.51 10.54 -9.98
C ASN A 104 -13.62 11.41 -11.25
N GLU A 105 -12.75 12.40 -11.43
CA GLU A 105 -12.84 13.36 -12.54
C GLU A 105 -11.76 13.13 -13.62
N ASN A 106 -10.64 12.51 -13.29
CA ASN A 106 -9.56 12.31 -14.25
C ASN A 106 -9.90 11.21 -15.26
N GLN A 107 -9.94 11.58 -16.54
CA GLN A 107 -10.35 10.67 -17.61
C GLN A 107 -9.45 9.43 -17.72
N ALA A 108 -8.13 9.56 -17.52
CA ALA A 108 -7.23 8.41 -17.59
C ALA A 108 -7.49 7.40 -16.46
N LEU A 109 -7.87 7.88 -15.25
CA LEU A 109 -8.30 6.99 -14.16
C LEU A 109 -9.64 6.32 -14.49
N LEU A 110 -10.62 7.07 -15.01
CA LEU A 110 -11.90 6.50 -15.38
C LEU A 110 -11.78 5.45 -16.47
N ASP A 111 -10.94 5.69 -17.47
CA ASP A 111 -10.61 4.71 -18.51
C ASP A 111 -9.93 3.47 -17.92
N PHE A 112 -8.97 3.66 -17.01
CA PHE A 112 -8.33 2.56 -16.31
C PHE A 112 -9.33 1.73 -15.50
N TYR A 113 -10.24 2.35 -14.73
CA TYR A 113 -11.26 1.61 -13.98
C TYR A 113 -12.17 0.77 -14.88
N ARG A 114 -12.58 1.33 -16.02
CA ARG A 114 -13.38 0.61 -17.02
C ARG A 114 -12.60 -0.53 -17.66
N ASP A 115 -11.40 -0.26 -18.18
CA ASP A 115 -10.64 -1.19 -18.99
C ASP A 115 -10.12 -2.39 -18.17
N TYR A 116 -9.78 -2.15 -16.89
CA TYR A 116 -9.37 -3.19 -15.94
C TYR A 116 -10.54 -3.75 -15.12
N ASN A 117 -11.76 -3.25 -15.32
CA ASN A 117 -12.96 -3.65 -14.56
C ASN A 117 -12.71 -3.55 -13.05
N VAL A 118 -12.26 -2.36 -12.60
CA VAL A 118 -11.85 -2.08 -11.21
C VAL A 118 -13.01 -1.50 -10.42
N ARG A 119 -13.43 -2.17 -9.37
CA ARG A 119 -14.33 -1.61 -8.36
C ARG A 119 -13.52 -0.72 -7.42
N VAL A 120 -13.97 0.53 -7.25
CA VAL A 120 -13.28 1.51 -6.44
C VAL A 120 -14.07 1.86 -5.19
N ARG A 121 -13.38 1.97 -4.07
CA ARG A 121 -13.92 2.48 -2.79
C ARG A 121 -12.95 3.49 -2.20
N VAL A 122 -13.48 4.45 -1.49
CA VAL A 122 -12.72 5.34 -0.62
C VAL A 122 -13.03 4.94 0.83
N TYR A 123 -12.00 4.78 1.64
CA TYR A 123 -12.11 4.41 3.06
C TYR A 123 -11.35 5.39 3.93
N GLY A 124 -11.67 5.42 5.20
CA GLY A 124 -11.07 6.30 6.20
C GLY A 124 -12.09 7.24 6.83
N ASP A 125 -11.63 8.11 7.71
CA ASP A 125 -12.46 9.04 8.49
C ASP A 125 -12.82 10.32 7.70
N THR A 126 -13.27 10.12 6.45
CA THR A 126 -13.49 11.20 5.47
C THR A 126 -14.53 12.21 5.95
N GLN A 127 -15.65 11.75 6.52
CA GLN A 127 -16.70 12.61 7.01
C GLN A 127 -16.18 13.61 8.05
N ARG A 128 -15.44 13.14 9.04
CA ARG A 128 -14.89 13.96 10.10
C ARG A 128 -13.91 15.04 9.61
N TYR A 129 -13.03 14.66 8.67
CA TYR A 129 -11.95 15.55 8.25
C TYR A 129 -12.34 16.46 7.08
N LEU A 130 -13.37 16.14 6.31
CA LEU A 130 -13.73 16.90 5.12
C LEU A 130 -15.03 17.70 5.26
N THR A 131 -15.97 17.30 6.14
CA THR A 131 -17.21 18.05 6.40
C THR A 131 -16.91 19.45 6.95
N ASP A 132 -17.66 20.44 6.54
CA ASP A 132 -17.49 21.87 6.90
C ASP A 132 -16.11 22.44 6.50
N THR A 133 -15.44 21.82 5.51
CA THR A 133 -14.18 22.29 4.95
C THR A 133 -14.33 22.65 3.47
N PRO A 134 -13.35 23.36 2.85
CA PRO A 134 -13.35 23.61 1.39
C PRO A 134 -13.28 22.33 0.53
N TYR A 135 -13.16 21.16 1.14
CA TYR A 135 -13.01 19.86 0.49
C TYR A 135 -14.23 18.96 0.62
N GLU A 136 -15.34 19.46 1.18
CA GLU A 136 -16.56 18.69 1.47
C GLU A 136 -17.19 18.07 0.21
N ASP A 137 -17.08 18.72 -0.92
CA ASP A 137 -17.55 18.20 -2.22
C ASP A 137 -16.84 16.91 -2.65
N ALA A 138 -15.66 16.60 -2.11
CA ALA A 138 -15.02 15.32 -2.33
C ALA A 138 -15.82 14.14 -1.76
N LEU A 139 -16.61 14.34 -0.72
CA LEU A 139 -17.47 13.28 -0.14
C LEU A 139 -18.48 12.78 -1.17
N THR A 140 -19.20 13.71 -1.83
CA THR A 140 -20.13 13.36 -2.90
C THR A 140 -19.43 12.71 -4.09
N SER A 141 -18.26 13.23 -4.46
CA SER A 141 -17.45 12.66 -5.55
C SER A 141 -17.01 11.21 -5.26
N PHE A 142 -16.69 10.88 -4.01
CA PHE A 142 -16.36 9.50 -3.61
C PHE A 142 -17.55 8.55 -3.70
N GLU A 143 -18.74 9.01 -3.31
CA GLU A 143 -19.98 8.24 -3.44
C GLU A 143 -20.34 8.00 -4.92
N GLU A 144 -20.21 9.01 -5.77
CA GLU A 144 -20.41 8.89 -7.21
C GLU A 144 -19.43 7.90 -7.85
N LEU A 145 -18.14 7.95 -7.47
CA LEU A 145 -17.13 7.00 -7.94
C LEU A 145 -17.47 5.57 -7.53
N ALA A 146 -17.89 5.38 -6.28
CA ALA A 146 -18.30 4.09 -5.77
C ALA A 146 -19.51 3.53 -6.52
N ALA A 147 -20.51 4.39 -6.83
CA ALA A 147 -21.67 4.02 -7.61
C ALA A 147 -21.32 3.70 -9.07
N ARG A 148 -20.48 4.52 -9.70
CA ARG A 148 -20.03 4.35 -11.09
C ARG A 148 -19.30 3.04 -11.33
N THR A 149 -18.55 2.54 -10.32
CA THR A 149 -17.75 1.31 -10.42
C THR A 149 -18.39 0.11 -9.72
N ALA A 150 -19.65 0.21 -9.27
CA ALA A 150 -20.32 -0.81 -8.48
C ALA A 150 -20.42 -2.17 -9.19
N ASP A 151 -20.60 -2.16 -10.51
CA ASP A 151 -20.74 -3.37 -11.34
C ASP A 151 -19.38 -3.95 -11.79
N HIS A 152 -18.27 -3.30 -11.47
CA HIS A 152 -16.95 -3.83 -11.72
C HIS A 152 -16.59 -4.91 -10.67
N HIS A 153 -15.95 -6.00 -11.12
CA HIS A 153 -15.76 -7.17 -10.24
C HIS A 153 -14.45 -7.94 -10.46
N ARG A 154 -13.60 -7.48 -11.40
CA ARG A 154 -12.33 -8.19 -11.68
C ARG A 154 -11.24 -7.81 -10.68
N HIS A 155 -11.12 -6.54 -10.37
CA HIS A 155 -10.16 -6.00 -9.42
C HIS A 155 -10.84 -5.04 -8.44
N ARG A 156 -10.21 -4.83 -7.31
CA ARG A 156 -10.68 -3.88 -6.28
C ARG A 156 -9.56 -2.92 -5.93
N LEU A 157 -9.88 -1.63 -5.89
CA LEU A 157 -8.96 -0.57 -5.50
C LEU A 157 -9.57 0.25 -4.38
N PHE A 158 -8.87 0.35 -3.26
CA PHE A 158 -9.29 1.10 -2.09
C PHE A 158 -8.37 2.30 -1.90
N PHE A 159 -8.92 3.50 -2.03
CA PHE A 159 -8.20 4.73 -1.72
C PHE A 159 -8.37 5.11 -0.26
N GLY A 160 -7.27 5.14 0.50
CA GLY A 160 -7.26 5.59 1.89
C GLY A 160 -7.19 7.11 1.98
N VAL A 161 -8.20 7.71 2.59
CA VAL A 161 -8.29 9.14 2.85
C VAL A 161 -8.53 9.34 4.34
N CYS A 162 -7.58 9.95 5.05
CA CYS A 162 -7.62 10.11 6.51
C CYS A 162 -7.80 8.79 7.28
N ALA A 163 -7.10 7.73 6.86
CA ALA A 163 -7.29 6.36 7.35
C ALA A 163 -6.34 5.95 8.49
N HIS A 164 -5.58 6.89 9.06
CA HIS A 164 -4.48 6.63 10.01
C HIS A 164 -4.94 6.10 11.39
N ASP A 165 -6.14 6.47 11.84
CA ASP A 165 -6.74 6.04 13.11
C ASP A 165 -8.24 5.81 12.93
N ALA A 166 -8.69 4.58 13.19
CA ALA A 166 -10.08 4.19 13.03
C ALA A 166 -10.84 4.11 14.36
N ALA A 167 -10.24 4.48 15.49
CA ALA A 167 -10.83 4.23 16.81
C ALA A 167 -12.22 4.86 16.96
N GLU A 168 -12.36 6.13 16.56
CA GLU A 168 -13.62 6.85 16.68
C GLU A 168 -14.63 6.39 15.62
N SER A 169 -14.20 6.18 14.36
CA SER A 169 -15.05 5.61 13.30
C SER A 169 -15.62 4.25 13.70
N VAL A 170 -14.81 3.38 14.32
CA VAL A 170 -15.28 2.08 14.81
C VAL A 170 -16.31 2.23 15.93
N ALA A 171 -16.10 3.16 16.87
CA ALA A 171 -17.06 3.43 17.93
C ALA A 171 -18.40 3.94 17.37
N GLU A 172 -18.37 4.86 16.40
CA GLU A 172 -19.55 5.38 15.73
C GLU A 172 -20.30 4.31 14.91
N ILE A 173 -19.56 3.48 14.16
CA ILE A 173 -20.11 2.32 13.45
C ILE A 173 -20.82 1.39 14.44
N GLY A 174 -20.14 1.06 15.56
CA GLY A 174 -20.70 0.19 16.58
C GLY A 174 -21.98 0.74 17.21
N LEU A 175 -22.01 2.02 17.53
CA LEU A 175 -23.17 2.71 18.11
C LEU A 175 -24.36 2.72 17.12
N ARG A 176 -24.13 3.16 15.89
CA ARG A 176 -25.16 3.20 14.84
C ARG A 176 -25.72 1.81 14.57
N PHE A 177 -24.87 0.82 14.41
CA PHE A 177 -25.27 -0.56 14.15
C PHE A 177 -26.13 -1.10 15.31
N HIS A 178 -25.73 -0.80 16.56
CA HIS A 178 -26.53 -1.21 17.74
C HIS A 178 -27.91 -0.54 17.76
N GLN A 179 -28.00 0.73 17.40
CA GLN A 179 -29.29 1.46 17.33
C GLN A 179 -30.21 0.87 16.26
N GLU A 180 -29.67 0.44 15.13
CA GLU A 180 -30.44 -0.10 13.99
C GLU A 180 -30.83 -1.57 14.19
N HIS A 181 -29.96 -2.40 14.82
CA HIS A 181 -30.11 -3.84 14.86
C HIS A 181 -30.30 -4.43 16.27
N GLY A 182 -30.17 -3.63 17.33
CA GLY A 182 -30.31 -4.08 18.74
C GLY A 182 -29.18 -5.00 19.23
N ARG A 183 -28.08 -5.14 18.46
CA ARG A 183 -26.89 -5.94 18.81
C ARG A 183 -25.61 -5.24 18.40
N LEU A 184 -24.46 -5.70 18.90
CA LEU A 184 -23.17 -5.24 18.44
C LEU A 184 -22.85 -5.84 17.04
N PRO A 185 -22.12 -5.11 16.18
CA PRO A 185 -21.64 -5.64 14.91
C PRO A 185 -20.56 -6.70 15.10
N THR A 186 -20.47 -7.64 14.16
CA THR A 186 -19.32 -8.54 14.02
C THR A 186 -18.12 -7.80 13.45
N LYS A 187 -16.94 -8.44 13.47
CA LYS A 187 -15.72 -7.91 12.84
C LYS A 187 -15.95 -7.61 11.35
N GLU A 188 -16.57 -8.53 10.63
CA GLU A 188 -16.85 -8.40 9.20
C GLU A 188 -17.81 -7.25 8.90
N GLU A 189 -18.82 -7.05 9.75
CA GLU A 189 -19.75 -5.92 9.63
C GLU A 189 -19.06 -4.57 9.87
N ILE A 190 -18.13 -4.50 10.83
CA ILE A 190 -17.31 -3.30 11.06
C ILE A 190 -16.41 -3.01 9.86
N ILE A 191 -15.69 -4.03 9.35
CA ILE A 191 -14.84 -3.89 8.16
C ILE A 191 -15.66 -3.41 6.97
N THR A 192 -16.81 -4.04 6.72
CA THR A 192 -17.71 -3.68 5.63
C THR A 192 -18.21 -2.23 5.74
N ALA A 193 -18.57 -1.80 6.95
CA ALA A 193 -19.02 -0.42 7.18
C ALA A 193 -17.89 0.60 7.00
N TYR A 194 -16.65 0.25 7.38
CA TYR A 194 -15.49 1.14 7.28
C TYR A 194 -14.92 1.24 5.86
N TYR A 195 -14.84 0.11 5.14
CA TYR A 195 -14.27 0.04 3.79
C TYR A 195 -15.31 0.18 2.66
N GLY A 196 -16.59 0.18 3.00
CA GLY A 196 -17.69 0.20 2.04
C GLY A 196 -18.01 -1.17 1.42
N GLU A 197 -17.20 -2.18 1.69
CA GLU A 197 -17.42 -3.60 1.38
C GLU A 197 -16.48 -4.50 2.19
N THR A 198 -16.73 -5.81 2.19
CA THR A 198 -15.84 -6.76 2.88
C THR A 198 -14.47 -6.82 2.25
N VAL A 199 -13.42 -6.65 3.05
CA VAL A 199 -12.03 -6.77 2.66
C VAL A 199 -11.37 -7.88 3.46
N ALA A 200 -10.63 -8.75 2.78
CA ALA A 200 -9.86 -9.80 3.45
C ALA A 200 -8.65 -9.18 4.21
N PRO A 201 -8.05 -9.91 5.16
CA PRO A 201 -6.80 -9.52 5.77
C PRO A 201 -5.71 -9.18 4.75
N VAL A 202 -4.81 -8.29 5.12
CA VAL A 202 -3.66 -7.92 4.30
C VAL A 202 -2.66 -9.08 4.24
N ASP A 203 -2.20 -9.42 3.06
CA ASP A 203 -1.12 -10.41 2.86
C ASP A 203 0.25 -9.72 2.79
N VAL A 204 0.32 -8.60 2.06
CA VAL A 204 1.58 -7.89 1.78
C VAL A 204 1.41 -6.40 1.95
N PHE A 205 2.37 -5.77 2.62
CA PHE A 205 2.54 -4.31 2.68
C PHE A 205 3.86 -3.93 2.01
N ILE A 206 3.81 -2.99 1.06
CA ILE A 206 5.00 -2.47 0.37
C ILE A 206 5.12 -0.98 0.66
N GLY A 207 5.97 -0.62 1.61
CA GLY A 207 6.26 0.76 1.99
C GLY A 207 7.50 1.32 1.31
N PHE A 208 7.85 2.54 1.70
CA PHE A 208 9.03 3.26 1.22
C PHE A 208 9.78 3.92 2.37
N ASP A 209 11.12 3.91 2.27
CA ASP A 209 12.05 4.60 3.17
C ASP A 209 12.04 3.98 4.58
N ARG A 210 11.42 4.62 5.55
CA ARG A 210 11.37 4.15 6.93
C ARG A 210 10.41 2.96 7.07
N PRO A 211 10.86 1.84 7.67
CA PRO A 211 9.97 0.71 7.96
C PRO A 211 8.83 1.12 8.91
N SER A 212 7.65 1.32 8.34
CA SER A 212 6.41 1.67 9.05
C SER A 212 5.22 1.25 8.22
N ALA A 213 4.37 0.39 8.77
CA ALA A 213 3.08 0.04 8.17
C ALA A 213 1.99 0.92 8.77
N PHE A 214 1.07 1.42 7.94
CA PHE A 214 0.06 2.40 8.33
C PHE A 214 -1.16 2.34 7.41
N ASP A 215 -2.23 3.03 7.81
CA ASP A 215 -3.44 3.28 7.01
C ASP A 215 -4.14 2.02 6.49
N MET A 216 -4.06 0.92 7.24
CA MET A 216 -4.77 -0.34 6.99
C MET A 216 -5.51 -0.85 8.23
N PRO A 217 -6.29 0.01 8.93
CA PRO A 217 -6.96 -0.39 10.15
C PRO A 217 -7.94 -1.54 9.90
N LEU A 218 -8.16 -2.37 10.92
CA LEU A 218 -9.09 -3.49 10.93
C LEU A 218 -8.73 -4.70 10.04
N ILE A 219 -7.90 -4.53 9.02
CA ILE A 219 -7.47 -5.60 8.10
C ILE A 219 -6.02 -6.04 8.31
N ALA A 220 -5.24 -5.30 9.10
CA ALA A 220 -3.95 -5.74 9.60
C ALA A 220 -4.13 -6.82 10.67
N THR A 221 -3.34 -7.88 10.61
CA THR A 221 -3.40 -9.03 11.52
C THR A 221 -2.10 -9.28 12.27
N GLY A 222 -1.01 -8.65 11.85
CA GLY A 222 0.34 -8.91 12.33
C GLY A 222 1.03 -10.08 11.65
N SER A 223 0.39 -10.64 10.60
CA SER A 223 0.93 -11.75 9.81
C SER A 223 1.29 -11.33 8.39
N GLU A 224 1.18 -10.03 8.10
CA GLU A 224 1.48 -9.46 6.80
C GLU A 224 2.99 -9.51 6.52
N ASP A 225 3.37 -9.84 5.30
CA ASP A 225 4.74 -9.68 4.85
C ASP A 225 5.03 -8.20 4.55
N LEU A 226 6.03 -7.66 5.22
CA LEU A 226 6.38 -6.24 5.13
C LEU A 226 7.64 -6.05 4.28
N TYR A 227 7.51 -5.26 3.21
CA TYR A 227 8.61 -4.87 2.33
C TYR A 227 8.74 -3.35 2.28
N PHE A 228 9.98 -2.86 2.23
CA PHE A 228 10.23 -1.43 2.18
C PHE A 228 11.26 -1.11 1.10
N THR A 229 10.81 -0.39 0.06
CA THR A 229 11.71 0.06 -1.00
C THR A 229 12.62 1.18 -0.48
N ILE A 230 13.87 1.21 -0.94
CA ILE A 230 14.83 2.27 -0.58
C ILE A 230 14.59 3.51 -1.43
N SER A 231 14.18 3.31 -2.69
CA SER A 231 13.81 4.38 -3.61
C SER A 231 12.33 4.72 -3.51
N PRO A 232 11.91 5.96 -3.84
CA PRO A 232 10.50 6.35 -3.88
C PRO A 232 9.61 5.35 -4.59
N SER A 233 8.39 5.15 -4.05
CA SER A 233 7.43 4.16 -4.57
C SER A 233 7.19 4.22 -6.10
N PRO A 234 7.23 5.40 -6.76
CA PRO A 234 7.11 5.45 -8.22
C PRO A 234 8.23 4.75 -9.01
N TYR A 235 9.35 4.40 -8.38
CA TYR A 235 10.40 3.59 -9.03
C TYR A 235 10.10 2.09 -9.04
N LEU A 236 9.05 1.63 -8.34
CA LEU A 236 8.67 0.21 -8.37
C LEU A 236 8.43 -0.23 -9.82
N ASP A 237 9.15 -1.23 -10.26
CA ASP A 237 9.03 -1.83 -11.57
C ASP A 237 8.65 -3.31 -11.52
N GLN A 238 8.54 -3.93 -12.67
CA GLN A 238 8.21 -5.35 -12.79
C GLN A 238 9.23 -6.25 -12.11
N CYS A 239 10.52 -5.92 -12.20
CA CYS A 239 11.57 -6.73 -11.59
C CYS A 239 11.46 -6.71 -10.06
N LEU A 240 11.34 -5.52 -9.48
CA LEU A 240 11.22 -5.35 -8.03
C LEU A 240 9.92 -5.95 -7.50
N LEU A 241 8.79 -5.78 -8.19
CA LEU A 241 7.54 -6.42 -7.80
C LEU A 241 7.67 -7.95 -7.82
N ARG A 242 8.29 -8.53 -8.85
CA ARG A 242 8.50 -9.98 -8.94
C ARG A 242 9.43 -10.50 -7.84
N LEU A 243 10.47 -9.76 -7.44
CA LEU A 243 11.30 -10.13 -6.29
C LEU A 243 10.45 -10.24 -5.01
N ILE A 244 9.60 -9.25 -4.75
CA ILE A 244 8.68 -9.26 -3.60
C ILE A 244 7.70 -10.43 -3.68
N LEU A 245 7.07 -10.64 -4.83
CA LEU A 245 6.13 -11.74 -5.04
C LEU A 245 6.81 -13.11 -4.88
N HIS A 246 8.04 -13.26 -5.36
CA HIS A 246 8.79 -14.50 -5.18
C HIS A 246 9.08 -14.77 -3.70
N ASP A 247 9.55 -13.78 -2.96
CA ASP A 247 9.83 -13.92 -1.53
C ASP A 247 8.57 -14.34 -0.78
N HIS A 248 7.46 -13.64 -1.01
CA HIS A 248 6.17 -13.96 -0.40
C HIS A 248 5.69 -15.38 -0.72
N LEU A 249 5.80 -15.81 -1.98
CA LEU A 249 5.26 -17.08 -2.46
C LEU A 249 6.12 -18.30 -2.11
N PHE A 250 7.45 -18.13 -2.01
CA PHE A 250 8.37 -19.26 -2.00
C PHE A 250 9.46 -19.21 -0.91
N SER A 251 9.75 -18.04 -0.34
CA SER A 251 10.86 -17.91 0.62
C SER A 251 10.38 -17.85 2.07
N ARG A 252 9.13 -17.44 2.31
CA ARG A 252 8.57 -17.35 3.66
C ARG A 252 7.91 -18.65 4.06
N PRO A 253 8.26 -19.21 5.25
CA PRO A 253 7.62 -20.44 5.72
C PRO A 253 6.16 -20.18 6.09
N VAL A 254 5.28 -21.12 5.75
CA VAL A 254 3.84 -21.07 6.08
C VAL A 254 3.61 -21.29 7.58
N SER A 255 4.53 -21.99 8.25
CA SER A 255 4.53 -22.18 9.71
C SER A 255 5.96 -22.44 10.21
N GLU A 256 6.33 -21.80 11.31
CA GLU A 256 7.59 -22.06 11.97
C GLU A 256 7.48 -23.31 12.84
N GLN A 257 7.94 -24.46 12.33
CA GLN A 257 7.99 -25.73 13.07
C GLN A 257 9.39 -25.96 13.59
N TYR A 258 9.87 -25.10 14.50
CA TYR A 258 11.22 -25.20 15.07
C TYR A 258 11.52 -26.53 15.76
N GLY A 259 10.51 -27.26 16.24
CA GLY A 259 10.67 -28.57 16.85
C GLY A 259 11.06 -29.69 15.87
N GLU A 260 10.92 -29.46 14.57
CA GLU A 260 11.20 -30.44 13.50
C GLU A 260 12.53 -30.19 12.77
N LEU A 261 13.29 -29.16 13.16
CA LEU A 261 14.59 -28.89 12.56
C LEU A 261 15.62 -29.99 12.85
N SER A 262 16.39 -30.37 11.82
CA SER A 262 17.52 -31.28 11.99
C SER A 262 18.61 -30.66 12.87
N ALA A 263 19.48 -31.49 13.43
CA ALA A 263 20.63 -31.02 14.20
C ALA A 263 21.56 -30.10 13.39
N GLU A 264 21.69 -30.36 12.07
CA GLU A 264 22.45 -29.52 11.15
C GLU A 264 21.77 -28.16 10.95
N SER A 265 20.47 -28.12 10.75
CA SER A 265 19.67 -26.86 10.61
C SER A 265 19.77 -26.02 11.89
N TRP A 266 19.73 -26.66 13.07
CA TRP A 266 19.93 -25.98 14.35
C TRP A 266 21.34 -25.36 14.46
N GLN A 267 22.37 -26.04 13.96
CA GLN A 267 23.73 -25.52 13.97
C GLN A 267 23.87 -24.28 13.06
N ILE A 268 23.31 -24.34 11.82
CA ILE A 268 23.31 -23.22 10.88
C ILE A 268 22.60 -22.01 11.51
N LEU A 269 21.41 -22.22 12.10
CA LEU A 269 20.63 -21.18 12.75
C LEU A 269 21.37 -20.55 13.94
N ALA A 270 22.00 -21.37 14.78
CA ALA A 270 22.79 -20.91 15.93
C ALA A 270 24.00 -20.07 15.50
N GLU A 271 24.68 -20.45 14.42
CA GLU A 271 25.76 -19.68 13.82
C GLU A 271 25.25 -18.33 13.30
N PHE A 272 24.16 -18.33 12.53
CA PHE A 272 23.54 -17.12 12.00
C PHE A 272 23.13 -16.15 13.12
N TYR A 273 22.48 -16.62 14.17
CA TYR A 273 22.09 -15.79 15.31
C TYR A 273 23.30 -15.28 16.10
N THR A 274 24.35 -16.08 16.26
CA THR A 274 25.56 -15.65 16.92
C THR A 274 26.24 -14.49 16.19
N HIS A 275 26.31 -14.55 14.87
CA HIS A 275 26.85 -13.47 14.04
C HIS A 275 25.99 -12.21 14.04
N ASN A 276 24.68 -12.37 14.15
CA ASN A 276 23.74 -11.26 14.01
C ASN A 276 23.10 -10.78 15.32
N ARG A 277 23.48 -11.33 16.48
CA ARG A 277 22.84 -11.02 17.78
C ARG A 277 22.86 -9.54 18.20
N HIS A 278 23.70 -8.73 17.58
CA HIS A 278 23.80 -7.28 17.81
C HIS A 278 23.25 -6.45 16.65
N ASN A 279 22.71 -7.09 15.63
CA ASN A 279 22.11 -6.44 14.48
C ASN A 279 20.61 -6.26 14.68
N VAL A 280 20.09 -5.12 14.21
CA VAL A 280 18.67 -4.78 14.31
C VAL A 280 18.20 -4.27 12.95
N LEU A 281 17.20 -4.92 12.37
CA LEU A 281 16.58 -4.45 11.11
C LEU A 281 15.91 -3.10 11.34
N GLY A 282 16.02 -2.21 10.33
CA GLY A 282 15.42 -0.89 10.38
C GLY A 282 16.31 0.22 10.93
N LEU A 283 17.57 -0.08 11.30
CA LEU A 283 18.53 0.98 11.62
C LEU A 283 18.95 1.74 10.36
N GLY A 284 19.17 3.05 10.52
CA GLY A 284 19.64 3.91 9.45
C GLY A 284 20.42 5.10 9.95
N LYS A 285 20.85 5.95 9.03
CA LYS A 285 21.58 7.19 9.31
C LYS A 285 20.94 8.36 8.60
N ARG A 286 21.14 9.55 9.15
CA ARG A 286 20.90 10.80 8.43
C ARG A 286 22.08 11.12 7.52
N SER A 287 21.79 11.75 6.37
CA SER A 287 22.80 12.35 5.52
C SER A 287 23.66 13.36 6.31
N LYS A 288 24.84 13.72 5.80
CA LYS A 288 25.75 14.65 6.50
C LYS A 288 25.11 16.00 6.78
N ASP A 289 24.26 16.49 5.88
CA ASP A 289 23.50 17.73 5.99
C ASP A 289 22.18 17.59 6.76
N GLY A 290 21.82 16.34 7.19
CA GLY A 290 20.60 16.06 7.92
C GLY A 290 19.32 16.07 7.07
N SER A 291 19.41 16.23 5.75
CA SER A 291 18.26 16.42 4.85
C SER A 291 17.41 15.16 4.63
N PHE A 292 18.01 13.97 4.71
CA PHE A 292 17.29 12.70 4.56
C PHE A 292 17.90 11.59 5.43
N TRP A 293 17.08 10.57 5.69
CA TRP A 293 17.48 9.34 6.35
C TRP A 293 17.65 8.23 5.29
N TYR A 294 18.54 7.27 5.54
CA TYR A 294 18.70 6.07 4.72
C TYR A 294 18.98 4.84 5.58
N PRO A 295 18.45 3.65 5.19
CA PRO A 295 18.70 2.41 5.91
C PRO A 295 20.14 1.92 5.68
N LEU A 296 20.65 1.17 6.67
CA LEU A 296 21.95 0.51 6.59
C LEU A 296 21.77 -1.01 6.40
N PRO A 297 22.70 -1.68 5.71
CA PRO A 297 22.77 -3.14 5.71
C PRO A 297 22.98 -3.67 7.13
N GLN A 298 22.17 -4.61 7.59
CA GLN A 298 22.20 -5.08 8.96
C GLN A 298 22.38 -6.59 9.13
N VAL A 299 22.24 -7.36 8.06
CA VAL A 299 22.36 -8.82 8.11
C VAL A 299 23.72 -9.25 7.57
N GLN A 300 24.40 -10.12 8.30
CA GLN A 300 25.62 -10.79 7.88
C GLN A 300 25.30 -12.25 7.58
N LEU A 301 25.55 -12.69 6.34
CA LEU A 301 25.40 -14.09 5.97
C LEU A 301 26.63 -14.88 6.39
N THR A 302 26.42 -16.04 6.98
CA THR A 302 27.46 -17.04 7.23
C THR A 302 27.81 -17.81 5.95
N ASP A 303 28.93 -18.53 5.91
CA ASP A 303 29.33 -19.26 4.71
C ASP A 303 28.33 -20.38 4.34
N ALA A 304 27.63 -20.91 5.34
CA ALA A 304 26.58 -21.91 5.14
C ALA A 304 25.30 -21.34 4.49
N LEU A 305 25.15 -20.01 4.46
CA LEU A 305 23.97 -19.32 3.88
C LEU A 305 24.30 -18.50 2.61
N LYS A 306 25.55 -18.52 2.15
CA LYS A 306 25.99 -17.94 0.88
C LYS A 306 25.88 -18.93 -0.25
#